data_b26bcfc21e6287ef0ad73b10fec25594
#
_entry.id   b26bcfc21e6287ef0ad73b10fec25594
#
_cell.length_a   1.000
_cell.length_b   1.000
_cell.length_c   1.000
_cell.angle_alpha   90.00
_cell.angle_beta   90.00
_cell.angle_gamma   90.00
#
_symmetry.space_group_name_H-M   'P 1'
#
loop_
_entity.id
_entity.type
_entity.pdbx_description
1 polymer ?
#
loop_
_entity_poly.entity_id
_entity_poly.type
_entity_poly.pdbx_seq_one_letter_code
_entity_poly.pdbx_strand_id
1 'polypeptide(L)'
;MMLSAGATGFGSVRARLTSVDVGAFITLCFAAARSTGGTVRDVKRAGVTPSFHSVVIDYPTHQIAVLCHCCLPLLALATPPQEGDAGTPVFAEYVRLAQVLGESPDFQIMTAPQLNTPLQHVNLSQLDDAEHEMIRYWQPATVGDLLFNYWD
;
A
#
# COMPACT_ATOMS: atom_id res chain seq x y z
N MET A 1 13.08 -10.19 -6.02
CA MET A 1 12.52 -9.08 -5.21
C MET A 1 12.92 -9.28 -3.76
N MET A 2 13.28 -8.20 -3.09
CA MET A 2 13.64 -8.19 -1.68
C MET A 2 12.78 -7.15 -0.96
N LEU A 3 12.22 -7.51 0.19
CA LEU A 3 11.44 -6.58 1.01
C LEU A 3 12.31 -6.04 2.15
N SER A 4 12.16 -4.74 2.40
CA SER A 4 12.90 -4.05 3.45
C SER A 4 12.24 -4.22 4.82
N ALA A 5 13.00 -4.06 5.89
CA ALA A 5 12.47 -4.02 7.25
C ALA A 5 11.32 -3.00 7.35
N GLY A 6 10.27 -3.37 8.05
CA GLY A 6 9.05 -2.57 8.17
C GLY A 6 7.95 -2.97 7.20
N ALA A 7 8.21 -3.90 6.27
CA ALA A 7 7.26 -4.29 5.23
C ALA A 7 5.90 -4.77 5.78
N THR A 8 5.89 -5.44 6.93
CA THR A 8 4.65 -5.92 7.55
C THR A 8 3.89 -4.83 8.31
N GLY A 9 4.53 -3.70 8.58
CA GLY A 9 4.01 -2.68 9.49
C GLY A 9 4.24 -3.00 10.97
N PHE A 10 4.83 -4.13 11.29
CA PHE A 10 5.07 -4.61 12.67
C PHE A 10 6.55 -4.70 13.03
N GLY A 11 7.40 -4.00 12.30
CA GLY A 11 8.82 -3.99 12.57
C GLY A 11 9.17 -3.44 13.95
N SER A 12 10.45 -3.58 14.32
CA SER A 12 10.97 -3.07 15.58
C SER A 12 10.74 -1.55 15.71
N VAL A 13 10.87 -1.02 16.93
CA VAL A 13 10.76 0.42 17.21
C VAL A 13 11.65 1.23 16.26
N ARG A 14 12.82 0.70 15.92
CA ARG A 14 13.75 1.36 15.01
C ARG A 14 13.19 1.49 13.59
N ALA A 15 12.52 0.47 13.07
CA ALA A 15 11.86 0.51 11.76
C ALA A 15 10.64 1.44 11.77
N ARG A 16 9.93 1.53 12.90
CA ARG A 16 8.76 2.41 13.05
C ARG A 16 9.10 3.89 13.05
N LEU A 17 10.36 4.25 13.32
CA LEU A 17 10.82 5.63 13.25
C LEU A 17 10.92 6.16 11.81
N THR A 18 10.79 5.29 10.80
CA THR A 18 10.85 5.66 9.39
C THR A 18 9.45 5.69 8.75
N SER A 19 8.46 6.27 9.45
CA SER A 19 7.12 6.43 8.88
C SER A 19 7.15 7.34 7.65
N VAL A 20 6.29 7.04 6.67
CA VAL A 20 6.16 7.88 5.47
C VAL A 20 5.50 9.20 5.80
N ASP A 21 5.80 10.22 4.98
CA ASP A 21 5.11 11.51 5.05
C ASP A 21 3.72 11.37 4.44
N VAL A 22 2.72 11.18 5.30
CA VAL A 22 1.33 10.98 4.86
C VAL A 22 0.77 12.24 4.22
N GLY A 23 1.20 13.43 4.65
CA GLY A 23 0.79 14.69 4.04
C GLY A 23 1.26 14.80 2.59
N ALA A 24 2.51 14.39 2.33
CA ALA A 24 3.05 14.34 0.96
C ALA A 24 2.28 13.35 0.10
N PHE A 25 1.92 12.19 0.64
CA PHE A 25 1.11 11.20 -0.05
C PHE A 25 -0.28 11.75 -0.42
N ILE A 26 -0.96 12.38 0.53
CA ILE A 26 -2.30 12.96 0.30
C ILE A 26 -2.21 14.06 -0.77
N THR A 27 -1.22 14.93 -0.68
CA THR A 27 -1.00 16.01 -1.66
C THR A 27 -0.76 15.44 -3.06
N LEU A 28 0.04 14.38 -3.17
CA LEU A 28 0.28 13.68 -4.43
C LEU A 28 -1.02 13.13 -5.02
N CYS A 29 -1.88 12.55 -4.19
CA CYS A 29 -3.15 11.99 -4.64
C CYS A 29 -4.10 13.07 -5.16
N PHE A 30 -4.17 14.24 -4.51
CA PHE A 30 -4.98 15.36 -5.00
C PHE A 30 -4.47 15.86 -6.34
N ALA A 31 -3.17 16.00 -6.51
CA ALA A 31 -2.57 16.42 -7.78
C ALA A 31 -2.81 15.40 -8.89
N ALA A 32 -2.63 14.11 -8.58
CA ALA A 32 -2.84 13.02 -9.53
C ALA A 32 -4.31 12.91 -9.96
N ALA A 33 -5.24 13.06 -9.02
CA ALA A 33 -6.68 13.07 -9.31
C ALA A 33 -7.01 14.19 -10.31
N ARG A 34 -6.51 15.38 -10.04
CA ARG A 34 -6.73 16.53 -10.93
C ARG A 34 -6.20 16.29 -12.33
N SER A 35 -4.99 15.73 -12.45
CA SER A 35 -4.35 15.44 -13.74
C SER A 35 -5.08 14.37 -14.55
N THR A 36 -5.83 13.49 -13.89
CA THR A 36 -6.49 12.35 -14.54
C THR A 36 -8.01 12.52 -14.64
N GLY A 37 -8.54 13.68 -14.25
CA GLY A 37 -9.98 13.96 -14.36
C GLY A 37 -10.82 13.34 -13.24
N GLY A 38 -10.20 13.05 -12.10
CA GLY A 38 -10.86 12.52 -10.93
C GLY A 38 -10.99 13.52 -9.79
N THR A 39 -11.72 13.13 -8.77
CA THR A 39 -11.92 13.92 -7.54
C THR A 39 -11.67 13.06 -6.32
N VAL A 40 -10.89 13.54 -5.38
CA VAL A 40 -10.66 12.82 -4.12
C VAL A 40 -11.97 12.81 -3.32
N ARG A 41 -12.40 11.61 -2.96
CA ARG A 41 -13.65 11.38 -2.23
C ARG A 41 -13.44 11.12 -0.75
N ASP A 42 -12.42 10.32 -0.42
CA ASP A 42 -12.20 9.86 0.95
C ASP A 42 -10.70 9.71 1.22
N VAL A 43 -10.30 10.02 2.44
CA VAL A 43 -8.92 9.89 2.90
C VAL A 43 -8.96 9.16 4.24
N LYS A 44 -8.26 8.02 4.33
CA LYS A 44 -8.12 7.26 5.56
C LYS A 44 -6.64 7.09 5.90
N ARG A 45 -6.28 7.43 7.12
CA ARG A 45 -4.92 7.25 7.61
C ARG A 45 -4.77 5.87 8.25
N ALA A 46 -3.57 5.27 8.11
CA ALA A 46 -3.24 4.05 8.84
C ALA A 46 -3.36 4.29 10.34
N GLY A 47 -3.86 3.28 11.05
CA GLY A 47 -3.91 3.26 12.50
C GLY A 47 -3.20 2.01 13.02
N VAL A 48 -3.80 1.37 14.04
CA VAL A 48 -3.35 0.06 14.48
C VAL A 48 -3.54 -0.95 13.34
N THR A 49 -4.68 -0.89 12.68
CA THR A 49 -5.00 -1.57 11.43
C THR A 49 -5.76 -0.59 10.54
N PRO A 50 -5.60 -0.61 9.21
CA PRO A 50 -4.65 -1.40 8.41
C PRO A 50 -3.22 -0.83 8.44
N SER A 51 -2.27 -1.57 7.84
CA SER A 51 -0.87 -1.16 7.70
C SER A 51 -0.64 -0.11 6.62
N PHE A 52 -1.68 0.55 6.14
CA PHE A 52 -1.58 1.47 5.01
C PHE A 52 -2.58 2.63 5.12
N HIS A 53 -2.20 3.76 4.52
CA HIS A 53 -3.10 4.89 4.27
C HIS A 53 -3.82 4.66 2.96
N SER A 54 -5.03 5.21 2.79
CA SER A 54 -5.76 5.09 1.54
C SER A 54 -6.45 6.39 1.16
N VAL A 55 -6.49 6.64 -0.15
CA VAL A 55 -7.23 7.75 -0.76
C VAL A 55 -8.11 7.17 -1.85
N VAL A 56 -9.41 7.41 -1.79
CA VAL A 56 -10.33 7.01 -2.84
C VAL A 56 -10.55 8.18 -3.78
N ILE A 57 -10.37 7.93 -5.07
CA ILE A 57 -10.57 8.90 -6.14
C ILE A 57 -11.79 8.48 -6.95
N ASP A 58 -12.73 9.41 -7.10
CA ASP A 58 -13.92 9.24 -7.93
C ASP A 58 -13.64 9.67 -9.37
N TYR A 59 -13.98 8.80 -10.31
CA TYR A 59 -14.04 9.09 -11.74
C TYR A 59 -15.48 8.93 -12.23
N PRO A 60 -15.84 9.46 -13.41
CA PRO A 60 -17.22 9.39 -13.90
C PRO A 60 -17.82 8.00 -13.98
N THR A 61 -17.01 6.96 -14.23
CA THR A 61 -17.49 5.59 -14.44
C THR A 61 -17.03 4.60 -13.37
N HIS A 62 -16.09 5.00 -12.50
CA HIS A 62 -15.50 4.07 -11.52
C HIS A 62 -14.79 4.83 -10.40
N GLN A 63 -14.36 4.10 -9.40
CA GLN A 63 -13.54 4.60 -8.30
C GLN A 63 -12.24 3.80 -8.22
N ILE A 64 -11.18 4.46 -7.79
CA ILE A 64 -9.88 3.83 -7.57
C ILE A 64 -9.41 4.17 -6.17
N ALA A 65 -8.89 3.17 -5.44
CA ALA A 65 -8.21 3.39 -4.16
C ALA A 65 -6.70 3.44 -4.41
N VAL A 66 -6.05 4.48 -3.90
CA VAL A 66 -4.60 4.59 -3.85
C VAL A 66 -4.17 4.26 -2.44
N LEU A 67 -3.31 3.25 -2.30
CA LEU A 67 -2.82 2.78 -1.01
C LEU A 67 -1.37 3.22 -0.84
N CYS A 68 -1.01 3.63 0.37
CA CYS A 68 0.37 3.96 0.73
C CYS A 68 0.75 3.20 1.99
N HIS A 69 1.82 2.43 1.93
CA HIS A 69 2.33 1.70 3.09
C HIS A 69 2.67 2.67 4.23
N CYS A 70 2.40 2.26 5.47
CA CYS A 70 2.61 3.14 6.63
C CYS A 70 4.09 3.48 6.88
N CYS A 71 5.02 2.58 6.50
CA CYS A 71 6.44 2.68 6.86
C CYS A 71 7.37 2.80 5.66
N LEU A 72 6.99 2.28 4.51
CA LEU A 72 7.78 2.29 3.29
C LEU A 72 7.09 3.16 2.23
N PRO A 73 7.85 3.89 1.40
CA PRO A 73 7.25 4.77 0.39
C PRO A 73 6.76 3.98 -0.83
N LEU A 74 5.89 3.01 -0.57
CA LEU A 74 5.34 2.11 -1.59
C LEU A 74 3.85 2.39 -1.77
N LEU A 75 3.45 2.57 -3.03
CA LEU A 75 2.06 2.80 -3.42
C LEU A 75 1.52 1.58 -4.15
N ALA A 76 0.21 1.37 -4.03
CA ALA A 76 -0.51 0.37 -4.79
C ALA A 76 -1.86 0.94 -5.23
N LEU A 77 -2.38 0.44 -6.33
CA LEU A 77 -3.72 0.75 -6.81
C LEU A 77 -4.63 -0.46 -6.58
N ALA A 78 -5.84 -0.19 -6.11
CA ALA A 78 -6.80 -1.23 -5.80
C ALA A 78 -8.22 -0.76 -6.09
N THR A 79 -9.14 -1.69 -6.17
CA THR A 79 -10.57 -1.36 -6.13
C THR A 79 -10.91 -0.91 -4.71
N PRO A 80 -11.77 0.11 -4.54
CA PRO A 80 -12.14 0.54 -3.19
C PRO A 80 -12.76 -0.60 -2.40
N PRO A 81 -12.45 -0.71 -1.09
CA PRO A 81 -13.05 -1.73 -0.25
C PRO A 81 -14.57 -1.49 -0.15
N GLN A 82 -15.34 -2.57 -0.21
CA GLN A 82 -16.78 -2.51 0.00
C GLN A 82 -17.09 -2.69 1.49
N GLU A 83 -18.26 -2.23 1.89
CA GLU A 83 -18.72 -2.35 3.26
C GLU A 83 -18.71 -3.82 3.68
N GLY A 84 -18.04 -4.11 4.80
CA GLY A 84 -17.89 -5.48 5.30
C GLY A 84 -16.65 -6.22 4.83
N ASP A 85 -15.90 -5.68 3.89
CA ASP A 85 -14.64 -6.28 3.43
C ASP A 85 -13.54 -6.03 4.48
N ALA A 86 -13.04 -7.11 5.08
CA ALA A 86 -11.90 -7.09 6.00
C ALA A 86 -10.72 -7.90 5.46
N GLY A 87 -10.75 -8.18 4.16
CA GLY A 87 -9.72 -8.99 3.49
C GLY A 87 -8.67 -8.15 2.80
N THR A 88 -7.73 -8.84 2.16
CA THR A 88 -6.68 -8.23 1.36
C THR A 88 -7.29 -7.37 0.26
N PRO A 89 -6.73 -6.17 -0.01
CA PRO A 89 -7.18 -5.35 -1.12
C PRO A 89 -7.08 -6.08 -2.45
N VAL A 90 -8.02 -5.83 -3.34
CA VAL A 90 -7.97 -6.36 -4.71
C VAL A 90 -7.19 -5.37 -5.56
N PHE A 91 -5.94 -5.72 -5.88
CA PHE A 91 -5.06 -4.86 -6.66
C PHE A 91 -5.47 -4.84 -8.11
N ALA A 92 -5.34 -3.67 -8.73
CA ALA A 92 -5.75 -3.46 -10.12
C ALA A 92 -4.74 -2.56 -10.82
N GLU A 93 -4.79 -2.54 -12.14
CA GLU A 93 -3.94 -1.68 -12.94
C GLU A 93 -4.76 -0.57 -13.57
N TYR A 94 -4.32 0.68 -13.34
CA TYR A 94 -4.89 1.88 -13.93
C TYR A 94 -3.72 2.68 -14.49
N VAL A 95 -3.41 2.44 -15.76
CA VAL A 95 -2.15 2.87 -16.40
C VAL A 95 -1.93 4.37 -16.27
N ARG A 96 -2.95 5.18 -16.56
CA ARG A 96 -2.80 6.64 -16.55
C ARG A 96 -2.53 7.18 -15.15
N LEU A 97 -3.27 6.71 -14.16
CA LEU A 97 -3.06 7.12 -12.77
C LEU A 97 -1.69 6.64 -12.26
N ALA A 98 -1.33 5.40 -12.58
CA ALA A 98 -0.03 4.85 -12.22
C ALA A 98 1.13 5.68 -12.80
N GLN A 99 1.01 6.13 -14.05
CA GLN A 99 2.02 6.99 -14.68
C GLN A 99 2.18 8.31 -13.93
N VAL A 100 1.08 8.96 -13.60
CA VAL A 100 1.14 10.25 -12.90
C VAL A 100 1.73 10.08 -11.50
N LEU A 101 1.30 9.07 -10.76
CA LEU A 101 1.84 8.79 -9.43
C LEU A 101 3.32 8.41 -9.50
N GLY A 102 3.72 7.67 -10.52
CA GLY A 102 5.10 7.22 -10.71
C GLY A 102 6.07 8.34 -11.05
N GLU A 103 5.60 9.52 -11.44
CA GLU A 103 6.44 10.69 -11.67
C GLU A 103 7.01 11.27 -10.37
N SER A 104 6.42 10.97 -9.23
CA SER A 104 6.93 11.43 -7.94
C SER A 104 8.23 10.70 -7.58
N PRO A 105 9.32 11.42 -7.25
CA PRO A 105 10.55 10.78 -6.84
C PRO A 105 10.49 10.23 -5.40
N ASP A 106 9.48 10.62 -4.64
CA ASP A 106 9.38 10.28 -3.21
C ASP A 106 8.65 8.96 -2.95
N PHE A 107 7.94 8.44 -3.95
CA PHE A 107 7.15 7.22 -3.83
C PHE A 107 7.41 6.29 -5.01
N GLN A 108 7.32 4.99 -4.75
CA GLN A 108 7.40 3.96 -5.77
C GLN A 108 6.06 3.26 -5.89
N ILE A 109 5.48 3.26 -7.09
CA ILE A 109 4.25 2.52 -7.33
C ILE A 109 4.58 1.06 -7.67
N MET A 110 3.89 0.14 -7.00
CA MET A 110 4.03 -1.28 -7.26
C MET A 110 2.96 -1.73 -8.24
N THR A 111 3.36 -2.55 -9.20
CA THR A 111 2.44 -3.10 -10.20
C THR A 111 1.64 -4.27 -9.62
N ALA A 112 0.49 -4.58 -10.23
CA ALA A 112 -0.30 -5.72 -9.82
C ALA A 112 0.49 -7.05 -9.90
N PRO A 113 1.26 -7.33 -10.94
CA PRO A 113 2.13 -8.52 -10.96
C PRO A 113 3.13 -8.57 -9.79
N GLN A 114 3.75 -7.44 -9.42
CA GLN A 114 4.64 -7.40 -8.26
C GLN A 114 3.90 -7.72 -6.97
N LEU A 115 2.72 -7.14 -6.78
CA LEU A 115 1.91 -7.34 -5.58
C LEU A 115 1.37 -8.78 -5.49
N ASN A 116 1.12 -9.42 -6.61
CA ASN A 116 0.63 -10.78 -6.67
C ASN A 116 1.76 -11.83 -6.66
N THR A 117 3.02 -11.41 -6.56
CA THR A 117 4.16 -12.33 -6.47
C THR A 117 4.06 -13.18 -5.21
N PRO A 118 4.15 -14.53 -5.32
CA PRO A 118 4.14 -15.40 -4.14
C PRO A 118 5.35 -15.13 -3.25
N LEU A 119 5.13 -15.14 -1.93
CA LEU A 119 6.21 -14.84 -0.97
C LEU A 119 7.36 -15.84 -1.03
N GLN A 120 7.11 -17.07 -1.46
CA GLN A 120 8.17 -18.07 -1.62
C GLN A 120 9.25 -17.65 -2.62
N HIS A 121 8.94 -16.70 -3.52
CA HIS A 121 9.87 -16.16 -4.51
C HIS A 121 10.52 -14.84 -4.09
N VAL A 122 10.35 -14.44 -2.84
CA VAL A 122 10.78 -13.13 -2.34
C VAL A 122 11.79 -13.32 -1.22
N ASN A 123 12.83 -12.49 -1.21
CA ASN A 123 13.81 -12.47 -0.15
C ASN A 123 13.29 -11.66 1.04
N LEU A 124 13.07 -12.31 2.17
CA LEU A 124 12.56 -11.72 3.41
C LEU A 124 13.64 -11.55 4.47
N SER A 125 14.92 -11.71 4.11
CA SER A 125 16.02 -11.72 5.08
C SER A 125 16.23 -10.38 5.78
N GLN A 126 15.74 -9.27 5.23
CA GLN A 126 15.86 -7.95 5.84
C GLN A 126 14.78 -7.65 6.88
N LEU A 127 13.75 -8.48 6.97
CA LEU A 127 12.70 -8.33 7.97
C LEU A 127 13.22 -8.76 9.33
N ASP A 128 12.74 -8.11 10.41
CA ASP A 128 13.15 -8.46 11.76
C ASP A 128 12.35 -9.66 12.31
N ASP A 129 12.72 -10.10 13.52
CA ASP A 129 12.12 -11.28 14.14
C ASP A 129 10.62 -11.10 14.40
N ALA A 130 10.21 -9.90 14.80
CA ALA A 130 8.79 -9.60 15.04
C ALA A 130 7.97 -9.73 13.74
N GLU A 131 8.53 -9.26 12.63
CA GLU A 131 7.90 -9.38 11.32
C GLU A 131 7.80 -10.84 10.88
N HIS A 132 8.86 -11.63 11.07
CA HIS A 132 8.82 -13.07 10.77
C HIS A 132 7.79 -13.81 11.62
N GLU A 133 7.59 -13.42 12.88
CA GLU A 133 6.53 -13.99 13.72
C GLU A 133 5.14 -13.69 13.15
N MET A 134 4.91 -12.46 12.70
CA MET A 134 3.64 -12.08 12.10
C MET A 134 3.37 -12.85 10.81
N ILE A 135 4.39 -13.06 10.00
CA ILE A 135 4.28 -13.86 8.77
C ILE A 135 3.92 -15.31 9.10
N ARG A 136 4.55 -15.89 10.12
CA ARG A 136 4.21 -17.26 10.56
C ARG A 136 2.78 -17.37 11.05
N TYR A 137 2.28 -16.35 11.74
CA TYR A 137 0.93 -16.34 12.29
C TYR A 137 -0.13 -16.15 11.20
N TRP A 138 0.04 -15.13 10.36
CA TRP A 138 -0.97 -14.73 9.37
C TRP A 138 -0.85 -15.47 8.04
N GLN A 139 0.31 -16.04 7.73
CA GLN A 139 0.59 -16.82 6.53
C GLN A 139 0.14 -16.12 5.24
N PRO A 140 0.63 -14.91 4.96
CA PRO A 140 0.29 -14.22 3.72
C PRO A 140 0.79 -15.00 2.51
N ALA A 141 0.01 -15.02 1.43
CA ALA A 141 0.37 -15.76 0.22
C ALA A 141 1.24 -14.93 -0.72
N THR A 142 1.04 -13.63 -0.76
CA THR A 142 1.66 -12.73 -1.74
C THR A 142 2.32 -11.51 -1.08
N VAL A 143 3.13 -10.81 -1.88
CA VAL A 143 3.72 -9.54 -1.49
C VAL A 143 2.63 -8.54 -1.08
N GLY A 144 1.55 -8.45 -1.84
CA GLY A 144 0.44 -7.55 -1.54
C GLY A 144 -0.24 -7.88 -0.22
N ASP A 145 -0.43 -9.17 0.09
CA ASP A 145 -1.02 -9.60 1.35
C ASP A 145 -0.14 -9.19 2.54
N LEU A 146 1.16 -9.19 2.36
CA LEU A 146 2.11 -8.83 3.40
C LEU A 146 2.19 -7.31 3.59
N LEU A 147 2.31 -6.54 2.49
CA LEU A 147 2.52 -5.10 2.54
C LEU A 147 1.26 -4.33 2.95
N PHE A 148 0.10 -4.73 2.45
CA PHE A 148 -1.17 -4.02 2.64
C PHE A 148 -2.14 -4.91 3.40
N ASN A 149 -1.91 -4.99 4.72
CA ASN A 149 -2.61 -5.94 5.58
C ASN A 149 -3.49 -5.25 6.63
N TYR A 150 -4.38 -6.05 7.22
CA TYR A 150 -5.25 -5.67 8.33
C TYR A 150 -4.88 -6.46 9.60
N TRP A 151 -3.61 -6.79 9.77
CA TRP A 151 -3.14 -7.55 10.93
C TRP A 151 -3.16 -6.70 12.19
N ASP A 152 -3.53 -7.30 13.31
CA ASP A 152 -3.56 -6.65 14.61
C ASP A 152 -2.73 -7.38 15.68
#